data_f158ee988496e06779f1b7d9a9701f99
#
_entry.id   f158ee988496e06779f1b7d9a9701f99
#
_cell.length_a   1.000
_cell.length_b   1.000
_cell.length_c   1.000
_cell.angle_alpha   90.00
_cell.angle_beta   90.00
_cell.angle_gamma   90.00
#
_symmetry.space_group_name_H-M   'P 1'
#
loop_
_entity.id
_entity.type
_entity.pdbx_description
1 polymer ?
#
loop_
_entity_poly.entity_id
_entity_poly.type
_entity_poly.pdbx_seq_one_letter_code
_entity_poly.pdbx_strand_id
1 'polypeptide(L)'
;MSGSTMQVLMKGHEQRSEHLCSVIPVDYTCYIIQFTVGQQKWEVRKRYSEFVKLYNLLESKFGFETIEKLPEIPPKKFLLALSPSLIKERQTAFADFLKEVVKNPGMRTR
;
A
#
# COMPACT_ATOMS: atom_id res chain seq x y z
N MET A 1 8.21 -25.90 -13.50
CA MET A 1 6.94 -25.52 -13.04
C MET A 1 6.96 -24.09 -12.56
N SER A 2 5.87 -23.54 -12.67
CA SER A 2 5.80 -22.17 -12.26
C SER A 2 6.12 -22.02 -10.79
N GLY A 3 6.68 -20.92 -10.44
CA GLY A 3 6.85 -20.59 -9.07
C GLY A 3 5.53 -20.34 -8.39
N SER A 4 5.60 -20.09 -7.12
CA SER A 4 4.40 -19.78 -6.35
C SER A 4 3.85 -18.42 -6.76
N THR A 5 2.54 -18.34 -6.81
CA THR A 5 1.86 -17.09 -7.04
C THR A 5 1.80 -16.33 -5.73
N MET A 6 2.14 -15.06 -5.77
CA MET A 6 2.00 -14.21 -4.60
C MET A 6 0.57 -13.71 -4.50
N GLN A 7 0.00 -13.82 -3.32
CA GLN A 7 -1.34 -13.32 -3.05
C GLN A 7 -1.26 -12.23 -2.01
N VAL A 8 -2.16 -11.28 -2.13
CA VAL A 8 -2.19 -10.16 -1.19
C VAL A 8 -3.60 -10.01 -0.64
N LEU A 9 -3.68 -9.77 0.65
CA LEU A 9 -4.96 -9.58 1.32
C LEU A 9 -4.87 -8.34 2.20
N MET A 10 -5.78 -7.40 1.98
CA MET A 10 -5.88 -6.23 2.84
C MET A 10 -6.71 -6.61 4.04
N LYS A 11 -6.07 -6.75 5.20
CA LYS A 11 -6.75 -7.22 6.40
C LYS A 11 -7.47 -6.13 7.15
N GLY A 12 -7.04 -4.89 7.01
CA GLY A 12 -7.68 -3.80 7.72
C GLY A 12 -6.72 -2.66 7.92
N HIS A 13 -6.95 -1.93 8.99
CA HIS A 13 -6.11 -0.78 9.31
C HIS A 13 -6.04 -0.60 10.81
N GLU A 14 -5.08 0.20 11.25
CA GLU A 14 -4.96 0.58 12.65
C GLU A 14 -4.46 2.00 12.71
N GLN A 15 -4.85 2.69 13.78
CA GLN A 15 -4.39 4.06 14.02
C GLN A 15 -3.15 4.01 14.88
N ARG A 16 -2.18 4.85 14.54
CA ARG A 16 -0.94 4.95 15.27
C ARG A 16 -0.58 6.40 15.43
N SER A 17 0.37 6.67 16.32
CA SER A 17 0.82 8.03 16.59
C SER A 17 2.33 8.08 16.60
N GLU A 18 2.85 9.20 16.18
CA GLU A 18 4.26 9.47 16.35
C GLU A 18 4.40 10.92 16.86
N HIS A 19 5.53 11.23 17.43
CA HIS A 19 5.75 12.56 18.00
C HIS A 19 6.74 13.33 17.13
N LEU A 20 6.27 14.48 16.64
CA LEU A 20 7.16 15.42 15.96
C LEU A 20 7.81 16.29 17.02
N CYS A 21 9.13 16.48 16.89
CA CYS A 21 9.89 17.27 17.84
C CYS A 21 9.68 16.81 19.27
N SER A 22 9.32 15.55 19.46
CA SER A 22 9.14 14.93 20.76
C SER A 22 8.01 15.52 21.60
N VAL A 23 7.20 16.41 21.04
CA VAL A 23 6.13 17.05 21.83
C VAL A 23 4.78 17.02 21.16
N ILE A 24 4.72 16.97 19.83
CA ILE A 24 3.44 17.05 19.12
C ILE A 24 3.07 15.69 18.58
N PRO A 25 1.99 15.06 19.09
CA PRO A 25 1.57 13.78 18.54
C PRO A 25 0.90 13.98 17.17
N VAL A 26 1.23 13.10 16.24
CA VAL A 26 0.63 13.11 14.91
C VAL A 26 0.04 11.73 14.67
N ASP A 27 -1.26 11.68 14.46
CA ASP A 27 -1.94 10.42 14.23
C ASP A 27 -1.91 10.08 12.75
N TYR A 28 -1.76 8.80 12.45
CA TYR A 28 -1.80 8.33 11.07
C TYR A 28 -2.36 6.93 11.04
N THR A 29 -2.78 6.52 9.84
CA THR A 29 -3.37 5.21 9.63
C THR A 29 -2.36 4.30 8.96
N CYS A 30 -2.19 3.09 9.51
CA CYS A 30 -1.43 2.03 8.87
C CYS A 30 -2.40 1.00 8.32
N TYR A 31 -2.15 0.55 7.11
CA TYR A 31 -2.94 -0.48 6.47
C TYR A 31 -2.24 -1.81 6.67
N ILE A 32 -2.99 -2.81 7.07
CA ILE A 32 -2.43 -4.12 7.42
C ILE A 32 -2.58 -5.03 6.23
N ILE A 33 -1.47 -5.48 5.69
CA ILE A 33 -1.44 -6.24 4.45
C ILE A 33 -0.79 -7.59 4.71
N GLN A 34 -1.46 -8.65 4.28
CA GLN A 34 -0.90 -9.99 4.40
C GLN A 34 -0.49 -10.48 3.02
N PHE A 35 0.74 -10.94 2.93
CA PHE A 35 1.25 -11.55 1.71
C PHE A 35 1.37 -13.06 1.92
N THR A 36 1.08 -13.79 0.86
CA THR A 36 1.17 -15.26 0.90
C THR A 36 1.88 -15.74 -0.35
N VAL A 37 2.92 -16.54 -0.17
CA VAL A 37 3.62 -17.20 -1.26
C VAL A 37 3.79 -18.67 -0.85
N GLY A 38 3.08 -19.56 -1.54
CA GLY A 38 3.12 -20.96 -1.15
C GLY A 38 2.59 -21.14 0.25
N GLN A 39 3.42 -21.66 1.13
CA GLN A 39 3.01 -21.87 2.52
C GLN A 39 3.49 -20.75 3.45
N GLN A 40 4.16 -19.75 2.91
CA GLN A 40 4.67 -18.67 3.72
C GLN A 40 3.68 -17.52 3.73
N LYS A 41 3.46 -16.98 4.91
CA LYS A 41 2.59 -15.83 5.10
C LYS A 41 3.29 -14.83 6.00
N TRP A 42 3.11 -13.56 5.70
CA TRP A 42 3.62 -12.52 6.60
C TRP A 42 2.77 -11.29 6.46
N GLU A 43 2.81 -10.44 7.49
CA GLU A 43 2.06 -9.19 7.51
C GLU A 43 3.01 -8.01 7.55
N VAL A 44 2.59 -6.94 6.89
CA VAL A 44 3.29 -5.67 6.99
C VAL A 44 2.26 -4.59 7.28
N ARG A 45 2.74 -3.48 7.82
CA ARG A 45 1.91 -2.33 8.10
C ARG A 45 2.50 -1.15 7.38
N LYS A 46 1.72 -0.55 6.48
CA LYS A 46 2.19 0.53 5.62
C LYS A 46 1.22 1.68 5.66
N ARG A 47 1.76 2.90 5.68
CA ARG A 47 0.94 4.09 5.69
C ARG A 47 0.85 4.67 4.28
N TYR A 48 -0.04 5.65 4.12
CA TYR A 48 -0.30 6.24 2.81
C TYR A 48 0.99 6.68 2.10
N SER A 49 1.87 7.37 2.81
CA SER A 49 3.09 7.87 2.19
C SER A 49 3.98 6.76 1.65
N GLU A 50 3.92 5.57 2.26
CA GLU A 50 4.72 4.46 1.77
C GLU A 50 4.16 3.89 0.48
N PHE A 51 2.84 3.93 0.31
CA PHE A 51 2.25 3.54 -0.98
C PHE A 51 2.61 4.53 -2.08
N VAL A 52 2.66 5.82 -1.74
CA VAL A 52 3.09 6.83 -2.70
C VAL A 52 4.54 6.59 -3.11
N LYS A 53 5.39 6.27 -2.15
CA LYS A 53 6.79 5.98 -2.46
C LYS A 53 6.91 4.77 -3.37
N LEU A 54 6.11 3.74 -3.11
CA LEU A 54 6.14 2.55 -3.97
C LEU A 54 5.69 2.90 -5.37
N TYR A 55 4.61 3.66 -5.50
CA TYR A 55 4.11 4.07 -6.80
C TYR A 55 5.18 4.83 -7.57
N ASN A 56 5.83 5.79 -6.91
CA ASN A 56 6.86 6.60 -7.56
C ASN A 56 8.07 5.74 -7.96
N LEU A 57 8.43 4.78 -7.13
CA LEU A 57 9.53 3.88 -7.43
C LEU A 57 9.21 3.04 -8.66
N LEU A 58 8.00 2.51 -8.73
CA LEU A 58 7.59 1.70 -9.89
C LEU A 58 7.55 2.54 -11.16
N GLU A 59 7.07 3.78 -11.05
CA GLU A 59 7.05 4.66 -12.20
C GLU A 59 8.45 4.94 -12.71
N SER A 60 9.37 5.18 -11.79
CA SER A 60 10.77 5.42 -12.14
C SER A 60 11.39 4.21 -12.82
N LYS A 61 11.00 3.02 -12.39
CA LYS A 61 11.60 1.79 -12.87
C LYS A 61 10.99 1.28 -14.18
N PHE A 62 9.68 1.41 -14.32
CA PHE A 62 8.94 0.79 -15.43
C PHE A 62 8.35 1.79 -16.41
N GLY A 63 8.37 3.07 -16.07
CA GLY A 63 7.88 4.11 -16.96
C GLY A 63 6.40 4.40 -16.78
N PHE A 64 6.01 5.58 -17.23
CA PHE A 64 4.65 6.06 -17.06
C PHE A 64 3.62 5.18 -17.78
N GLU A 65 3.96 4.71 -18.98
CA GLU A 65 3.01 3.92 -19.76
C GLU A 65 2.63 2.62 -19.06
N THR A 66 3.59 2.04 -18.35
CA THR A 66 3.31 0.82 -17.61
C THR A 66 2.49 1.12 -16.37
N ILE A 67 2.82 2.19 -15.68
CA ILE A 67 2.19 2.53 -14.41
C ILE A 67 0.76 3.00 -14.58
N GLU A 68 0.46 3.71 -15.68
CA GLU A 68 -0.90 4.20 -15.85
C GLU A 68 -1.92 3.08 -16.00
N LYS A 69 -1.48 1.85 -16.23
CA LYS A 69 -2.36 0.71 -16.30
C LYS A 69 -2.70 0.13 -14.94
N LEU A 70 -2.01 0.56 -13.91
CA LEU A 70 -2.29 0.13 -12.55
C LEU A 70 -3.43 0.95 -11.95
N PRO A 71 -4.16 0.40 -10.99
CA PRO A 71 -5.17 1.18 -10.28
C PRO A 71 -4.56 2.42 -9.64
N GLU A 72 -5.30 3.48 -9.63
CA GLU A 72 -4.82 4.74 -9.10
C GLU A 72 -4.72 4.71 -7.58
N ILE A 73 -3.72 5.42 -7.07
CA ILE A 73 -3.61 5.67 -5.64
C ILE A 73 -4.37 6.96 -5.36
N PRO A 74 -5.27 6.99 -4.37
CA PRO A 74 -6.04 8.19 -4.08
C PRO A 74 -5.14 9.37 -3.73
N PRO A 75 -5.55 10.58 -4.10
CA PRO A 75 -4.76 11.76 -3.76
C PRO A 75 -4.75 12.01 -2.26
N LYS A 76 -3.72 12.70 -1.82
CA LYS A 76 -3.59 13.03 -0.41
C LYS A 76 -4.62 14.08 -0.02
N LYS A 77 -5.30 13.85 1.11
CA LYS A 77 -6.28 14.79 1.64
C LYS A 77 -5.97 15.03 3.10
N PHE A 78 -5.52 16.24 3.40
CA PHE A 78 -5.05 16.51 4.76
C PHE A 78 -6.19 16.57 5.77
N LEU A 79 -7.27 17.25 5.44
CA LEU A 79 -8.31 17.52 6.42
C LEU A 79 -9.13 16.30 6.78
N LEU A 80 -9.20 15.31 5.89
CA LEU A 80 -10.03 14.14 6.11
C LEU A 80 -9.21 12.87 6.25
N ALA A 81 -7.92 13.02 6.58
CA ALA A 81 -7.01 11.88 6.56
C ALA A 81 -7.41 10.76 7.51
N LEU A 82 -8.11 11.09 8.59
CA LEU A 82 -8.53 10.08 9.58
C LEU A 82 -10.01 9.77 9.50
N SER A 83 -10.73 10.29 8.51
CA SER A 83 -12.15 9.99 8.41
C SER A 83 -12.35 8.52 8.01
N PRO A 84 -13.35 7.86 8.61
CA PRO A 84 -13.57 6.44 8.29
C PRO A 84 -13.85 6.18 6.81
N SER A 85 -14.56 7.06 6.14
CA SER A 85 -14.87 6.85 4.74
C SER A 85 -13.63 6.97 3.86
N LEU A 86 -12.74 7.91 4.17
CA LEU A 86 -11.50 8.03 3.41
C LEU A 86 -10.58 6.85 3.65
N ILE A 87 -10.51 6.40 4.90
CA ILE A 87 -9.69 5.23 5.23
C ILE A 87 -10.18 4.02 4.45
N LYS A 88 -11.50 3.83 4.38
CA LYS A 88 -12.05 2.69 3.65
C LYS A 88 -11.78 2.82 2.15
N GLU A 89 -11.91 4.02 1.62
CA GLU A 89 -11.62 4.26 0.20
C GLU A 89 -10.17 3.93 -0.12
N ARG A 90 -9.25 4.38 0.73
CA ARG A 90 -7.83 4.09 0.55
C ARG A 90 -7.55 2.61 0.68
N GLN A 91 -8.20 1.96 1.64
CA GLN A 91 -8.00 0.54 1.87
C GLN A 91 -8.35 -0.26 0.60
N THR A 92 -9.48 0.07 -0.01
CA THR A 92 -9.91 -0.60 -1.23
C THR A 92 -8.94 -0.32 -2.39
N ALA A 93 -8.57 0.95 -2.55
CA ALA A 93 -7.68 1.33 -3.65
C ALA A 93 -6.30 0.69 -3.50
N PHE A 94 -5.76 0.67 -2.29
CA PHE A 94 -4.46 0.05 -2.07
C PHE A 94 -4.51 -1.46 -2.28
N ALA A 95 -5.62 -2.10 -1.89
CA ALA A 95 -5.78 -3.53 -2.13
C ALA A 95 -5.76 -3.82 -3.63
N ASP A 96 -6.52 -3.04 -4.40
CA ASP A 96 -6.56 -3.23 -5.85
C ASP A 96 -5.19 -2.98 -6.48
N PHE A 97 -4.51 -1.93 -6.02
CA PHE A 97 -3.20 -1.59 -6.54
C PHE A 97 -2.20 -2.73 -6.29
N LEU A 98 -2.16 -3.22 -5.06
CA LEU A 98 -1.21 -4.28 -4.71
C LEU A 98 -1.51 -5.57 -5.44
N LYS A 99 -2.79 -5.88 -5.64
CA LYS A 99 -3.13 -7.09 -6.38
C LYS A 99 -2.58 -7.06 -7.79
N GLU A 100 -2.63 -5.90 -8.43
CA GLU A 100 -2.08 -5.78 -9.77
C GLU A 100 -0.57 -5.80 -9.77
N VAL A 101 0.05 -5.16 -8.78
CA VAL A 101 1.51 -5.16 -8.68
C VAL A 101 2.04 -6.57 -8.51
N VAL A 102 1.43 -7.37 -7.62
CA VAL A 102 1.97 -8.71 -7.37
C VAL A 102 1.71 -9.69 -8.50
N LYS A 103 0.83 -9.35 -9.44
CA LYS A 103 0.67 -10.18 -10.64
C LYS A 103 1.87 -10.10 -11.56
N ASN A 104 2.66 -9.05 -11.43
CA ASN A 104 3.82 -8.83 -12.29
C ASN A 104 5.08 -9.20 -11.50
N PRO A 105 5.74 -10.33 -11.84
CA PRO A 105 6.90 -10.77 -11.07
C PRO A 105 8.01 -9.74 -11.00
N GLY A 106 8.20 -8.96 -12.06
CA GLY A 106 9.23 -7.92 -12.05
C GLY A 106 8.98 -6.83 -11.04
N MET A 107 7.71 -6.55 -10.73
CA MET A 107 7.36 -5.52 -9.77
C MET A 107 7.39 -6.04 -8.33
N ARG A 108 7.35 -7.35 -8.13
CA ARG A 108 7.38 -7.93 -6.79
C ARG A 108 8.75 -7.90 -6.16
N THR A 109 9.79 -7.88 -6.99
CA THR A 109 11.13 -7.85 -6.43
C THR A 109 11.37 -6.50 -5.80
N ARG A 110 11.95 -6.58 -4.67
CA ARG A 110 12.19 -5.39 -3.98
C ARG A 110 13.35 -4.77 -4.31
#